data_b964166bae66528d018ca1d729aafe97
#
_entry.id   b964166bae66528d018ca1d729aafe97
#
_cell.length_a   1.000
_cell.length_b   1.000
_cell.length_c   1.000
_cell.angle_alpha   90.00
_cell.angle_beta   90.00
_cell.angle_gamma   90.00
#
_symmetry.space_group_name_H-M   'P 1'
#
loop_
_entity.id
_entity.type
_entity.pdbx_description
1 polymer ?
#
loop_
_entity_poly.entity_id
_entity_poly.type
_entity_poly.pdbx_seq_one_letter_code
_entity_poly.pdbx_strand_id
1 'polypeptide(L)'
;MKWGHLLTDNLNTLPAILKRNSIKFAEKPAFREKEFGIWQSWSWKDVYEFVNNLSLGLIGLGIKEGDHICIIGRNRPHLYWSIIAAQNVGAIPTPLYQDAVAQEMIFPISHCSAKMAIVENQEQVDKLIEIKKDIPLLKNIIYLDPRGLRNYKKN
;
A
#
# COMPACT_ATOMS: atom_id res chain seq x y z
N MET A 1 -15.20 26.20 -8.53
CA MET A 1 -14.97 25.43 -7.29
C MET A 1 -13.74 25.96 -6.59
N LYS A 2 -13.85 26.54 -5.40
CA LYS A 2 -12.70 27.10 -4.67
C LYS A 2 -12.05 25.97 -3.88
N TRP A 3 -10.93 25.46 -4.34
CA TRP A 3 -10.15 24.40 -3.68
C TRP A 3 -9.46 24.87 -2.37
N GLY A 4 -9.43 26.18 -2.10
CA GLY A 4 -8.69 26.77 -0.98
C GLY A 4 -9.27 26.57 0.43
N HIS A 5 -10.51 26.11 0.59
CA HIS A 5 -11.13 25.94 1.91
C HIS A 5 -10.94 24.55 2.54
N LEU A 6 -10.31 23.59 1.85
CA LEU A 6 -10.10 22.25 2.38
C LEU A 6 -8.87 22.10 3.29
N LEU A 7 -8.00 23.11 3.34
CA LEU A 7 -6.71 23.05 4.04
C LEU A 7 -6.65 23.86 5.35
N THR A 8 -7.77 24.39 5.83
CA THR A 8 -7.78 25.31 7.00
C THR A 8 -7.75 24.63 8.37
N ASP A 9 -7.86 23.29 8.45
CA ASP A 9 -7.96 22.57 9.72
C ASP A 9 -6.71 21.71 10.05
N ASN A 10 -5.50 22.12 9.68
CA ASN A 10 -4.28 21.31 9.84
C ASN A 10 -4.34 19.90 9.18
N LEU A 11 -5.24 19.71 8.22
CA LEU A 11 -5.42 18.45 7.49
C LEU A 11 -4.50 18.44 6.27
N ASN A 12 -3.21 18.36 6.52
CA ASN A 12 -2.15 18.44 5.50
C ASN A 12 -1.62 17.09 5.06
N THR A 13 -2.18 15.99 5.56
CA THR A 13 -1.77 14.62 5.20
C THR A 13 -2.96 13.74 4.80
N LEU A 14 -2.74 12.75 3.93
CA LEU A 14 -3.79 11.80 3.53
C LEU A 14 -4.35 11.02 4.72
N PRO A 15 -3.56 10.51 5.69
CA PRO A 15 -4.09 9.89 6.90
C PRO A 15 -5.03 10.79 7.71
N ALA A 16 -4.67 12.07 7.89
CA ALA A 16 -5.51 13.03 8.61
C ALA A 16 -6.84 13.30 7.89
N ILE A 17 -6.79 13.41 6.55
CA ILE A 17 -7.99 13.58 5.71
C ILE A 17 -8.87 12.32 5.78
N LEU A 18 -8.26 11.13 5.71
CA LEU A 18 -8.99 9.86 5.83
C LEU A 18 -9.69 9.76 7.18
N LYS A 19 -9.00 10.05 8.29
CA LYS A 19 -9.57 10.06 9.64
C LYS A 19 -10.76 11.02 9.74
N ARG A 20 -10.62 12.25 9.26
CA ARG A 20 -11.72 13.21 9.22
C ARG A 20 -12.93 12.68 8.45
N ASN A 21 -12.69 12.12 7.26
CA ASN A 21 -13.74 11.62 6.38
C ASN A 21 -14.44 10.39 6.96
N SER A 22 -13.72 9.52 7.67
CA SER A 22 -14.30 8.36 8.34
C SER A 22 -15.28 8.74 9.48
N ILE A 23 -15.14 9.96 10.02
CA ILE A 23 -16.07 10.51 11.01
C ILE A 23 -17.21 11.26 10.30
N LYS A 24 -16.87 12.19 9.40
CA LYS A 24 -17.84 13.10 8.78
C LYS A 24 -18.73 12.42 7.73
N PHE A 25 -18.22 11.39 7.06
CA PHE A 25 -18.86 10.70 5.94
C PHE A 25 -18.84 9.17 6.12
N ALA A 26 -18.86 8.70 7.37
CA ALA A 26 -18.62 7.31 7.75
C ALA A 26 -19.21 6.29 6.77
N GLU A 27 -20.50 6.35 6.54
CA GLU A 27 -21.27 5.38 5.72
C GLU A 27 -21.30 5.73 4.22
N LYS A 28 -20.70 6.86 3.80
CA LYS A 28 -20.66 7.21 2.38
C LYS A 28 -19.58 6.40 1.66
N PRO A 29 -19.81 6.00 0.39
CA PRO A 29 -18.79 5.33 -0.40
C PRO A 29 -17.54 6.18 -0.56
N ALA A 30 -16.38 5.61 -0.22
CA ALA A 30 -15.06 6.18 -0.44
C ALA A 30 -14.41 5.61 -1.71
N PHE A 31 -14.53 4.29 -1.89
CA PHE A 31 -14.00 3.57 -3.05
C PHE A 31 -15.04 2.62 -3.63
N ARG A 32 -14.97 2.45 -4.92
CA ARG A 32 -15.74 1.42 -5.65
C ARG A 32 -14.86 0.73 -6.67
N GLU A 33 -15.06 -0.55 -6.83
CA GLU A 33 -14.39 -1.38 -7.81
C GLU A 33 -15.37 -2.38 -8.39
N LYS A 34 -15.24 -2.66 -9.68
CA LYS A 34 -16.01 -3.72 -10.32
C LYS A 34 -15.15 -4.98 -10.42
N GLU A 35 -15.54 -6.03 -9.73
CA GLU A 35 -14.87 -7.33 -9.76
C GLU A 35 -15.86 -8.42 -10.12
N PHE A 36 -15.49 -9.27 -11.10
CA PHE A 36 -16.36 -10.30 -11.67
C PHE A 36 -17.77 -9.81 -12.06
N GLY A 37 -17.86 -8.59 -12.60
CA GLY A 37 -19.13 -7.99 -12.98
C GLY A 37 -19.93 -7.35 -11.83
N ILE A 38 -19.53 -7.51 -10.60
CA ILE A 38 -20.22 -7.03 -9.40
C ILE A 38 -19.49 -5.81 -8.83
N TRP A 39 -20.24 -4.75 -8.52
CA TRP A 39 -19.68 -3.58 -7.85
C TRP A 39 -19.44 -3.87 -6.38
N GLN A 40 -18.17 -3.80 -5.97
CA GLN A 40 -17.75 -3.72 -4.59
C GLN A 40 -17.71 -2.25 -4.17
N SER A 41 -18.09 -1.95 -2.94
CA SER A 41 -18.10 -0.58 -2.42
C SER A 41 -17.61 -0.59 -0.97
N TRP A 42 -16.69 0.31 -0.66
CA TRP A 42 -16.16 0.51 0.69
C TRP A 42 -16.49 1.92 1.16
N SER A 43 -17.04 2.02 2.35
CA SER A 43 -17.30 3.30 3.02
C SER A 43 -16.01 3.95 3.51
N TRP A 44 -16.07 5.23 3.87
CA TRP A 44 -14.93 5.91 4.49
C TRP A 44 -14.50 5.24 5.81
N LYS A 45 -15.46 4.69 6.55
CA LYS A 45 -15.19 3.95 7.78
C LYS A 45 -14.44 2.65 7.49
N ASP A 46 -14.90 1.86 6.52
CA ASP A 46 -14.24 0.59 6.15
C ASP A 46 -12.78 0.82 5.72
N VAL A 47 -12.55 1.85 4.90
CA VAL A 47 -11.19 2.22 4.44
C VAL A 47 -10.32 2.64 5.61
N TYR A 48 -10.85 3.44 6.54
CA TYR A 48 -10.12 3.86 7.73
C TYR A 48 -9.73 2.68 8.62
N GLU A 49 -10.64 1.74 8.86
CA GLU A 49 -10.39 0.53 9.64
C GLU A 49 -9.31 -0.35 8.97
N PHE A 50 -9.42 -0.55 7.66
CA PHE A 50 -8.41 -1.31 6.89
C PHE A 50 -7.03 -0.66 7.00
N VAL A 51 -6.94 0.64 6.74
CA VAL A 51 -5.68 1.40 6.80
C VAL A 51 -5.05 1.32 8.20
N ASN A 52 -5.84 1.48 9.25
CA ASN A 52 -5.34 1.37 10.63
C ASN A 52 -4.80 -0.03 10.94
N ASN A 53 -5.54 -1.07 10.57
CA ASN A 53 -5.12 -2.45 10.81
C ASN A 53 -3.82 -2.77 10.06
N LEU A 54 -3.71 -2.34 8.78
CA LEU A 54 -2.47 -2.50 8.02
C LEU A 54 -1.33 -1.70 8.65
N SER A 55 -1.57 -0.47 9.10
CA SER A 55 -0.57 0.36 9.79
C SER A 55 -0.02 -0.31 11.05
N LEU A 56 -0.90 -0.88 11.88
CA LEU A 56 -0.48 -1.64 13.07
C LEU A 56 0.34 -2.87 12.69
N GLY A 57 -0.05 -3.57 11.62
CA GLY A 57 0.72 -4.69 11.06
C GLY A 57 2.13 -4.26 10.62
N LEU A 58 2.26 -3.12 9.92
CA LEU A 58 3.55 -2.57 9.49
C LEU A 58 4.46 -2.24 10.67
N ILE A 59 3.92 -1.62 11.73
CA ILE A 59 4.65 -1.37 12.98
C ILE A 59 5.10 -2.69 13.62
N GLY A 60 4.20 -3.68 13.68
CA GLY A 60 4.51 -5.02 14.23
C GLY A 60 5.62 -5.75 13.46
N LEU A 61 5.74 -5.48 12.14
CA LEU A 61 6.83 -6.00 11.30
C LEU A 61 8.11 -5.15 11.34
N GLY A 62 8.16 -4.13 12.20
CA GLY A 62 9.36 -3.33 12.48
C GLY A 62 9.58 -2.14 11.54
N ILE A 63 8.57 -1.71 10.79
CA ILE A 63 8.63 -0.47 10.01
C ILE A 63 8.65 0.73 10.96
N LYS A 64 9.50 1.69 10.64
CA LYS A 64 9.72 2.93 11.41
C LYS A 64 9.52 4.14 10.51
N GLU A 65 9.36 5.30 11.14
CA GLU A 65 9.36 6.59 10.46
C GLU A 65 10.60 6.75 9.55
N GLY A 66 10.37 7.23 8.34
CA GLY A 66 11.41 7.39 7.32
C GLY A 66 11.79 6.13 6.55
N ASP A 67 11.29 4.94 6.93
CA ASP A 67 11.53 3.72 6.15
C ASP A 67 10.77 3.76 4.83
N HIS A 68 11.37 3.25 3.76
CA HIS A 68 10.72 3.12 2.48
C HIS A 68 10.01 1.77 2.33
N ILE A 69 8.78 1.82 1.80
CA ILE A 69 7.96 0.65 1.47
C ILE A 69 7.62 0.71 -0.03
N CYS A 70 8.09 -0.26 -0.80
CA CYS A 70 7.67 -0.39 -2.20
C CYS A 70 6.22 -0.88 -2.28
N ILE A 71 5.43 -0.31 -3.18
CA ILE A 71 4.03 -0.68 -3.38
C ILE A 71 3.83 -0.99 -4.86
N ILE A 72 3.47 -2.24 -5.18
CA ILE A 72 3.45 -2.73 -6.57
C ILE A 72 2.11 -3.41 -6.84
N GLY A 73 1.34 -2.86 -7.74
CA GLY A 73 0.03 -3.42 -8.10
C GLY A 73 -0.72 -2.52 -9.07
N ARG A 74 -1.84 -3.04 -9.55
CA ARG A 74 -2.76 -2.29 -10.43
C ARG A 74 -3.43 -1.15 -9.69
N ASN A 75 -4.00 -0.24 -10.45
CA ASN A 75 -4.79 0.89 -9.96
C ASN A 75 -6.12 0.40 -9.33
N ARG A 76 -6.02 -0.26 -8.17
CA ARG A 76 -7.11 -0.81 -7.36
C ARG A 76 -7.16 -0.14 -5.97
N PRO A 77 -8.29 -0.20 -5.25
CA PRO A 77 -8.42 0.42 -3.92
C PRO A 77 -7.29 0.08 -2.95
N HIS A 78 -6.89 -1.19 -2.89
CA HIS A 78 -5.83 -1.67 -1.98
C HIS A 78 -4.47 -1.00 -2.21
N LEU A 79 -4.14 -0.60 -3.46
CA LEU A 79 -2.93 0.16 -3.76
C LEU A 79 -2.90 1.46 -2.96
N TYR A 80 -3.99 2.22 -3.02
CA TYR A 80 -4.13 3.51 -2.32
C TYR A 80 -4.16 3.35 -0.80
N TRP A 81 -4.85 2.32 -0.31
CA TRP A 81 -4.90 2.03 1.13
C TRP A 81 -3.53 1.67 1.66
N SER A 82 -2.72 0.93 0.90
CA SER A 82 -1.33 0.62 1.25
C SER A 82 -0.46 1.87 1.30
N ILE A 83 -0.64 2.79 0.35
CA ILE A 83 0.05 4.09 0.35
C ILE A 83 -0.30 4.90 1.60
N ILE A 84 -1.60 5.00 1.94
CA ILE A 84 -2.05 5.75 3.12
C ILE A 84 -1.58 5.08 4.41
N ALA A 85 -1.58 3.73 4.47
CA ALA A 85 -1.10 2.99 5.64
C ALA A 85 0.40 3.19 5.88
N ALA A 86 1.22 3.20 4.81
CA ALA A 86 2.64 3.54 4.93
C ALA A 86 2.83 4.96 5.49
N GLN A 87 2.11 5.95 4.94
CA GLN A 87 2.16 7.33 5.44
C GLN A 87 1.64 7.47 6.88
N ASN A 88 0.66 6.66 7.27
CA ASN A 88 0.09 6.69 8.63
C ASN A 88 1.12 6.28 9.71
N VAL A 89 2.11 5.49 9.35
CA VAL A 89 3.22 5.09 10.25
C VAL A 89 4.48 5.92 10.04
N GLY A 90 4.41 7.01 9.27
CA GLY A 90 5.56 7.87 8.96
C GLY A 90 6.54 7.27 7.95
N ALA A 91 6.20 6.13 7.33
CA ALA A 91 7.01 5.54 6.27
C ALA A 91 6.77 6.25 4.93
N ILE A 92 7.70 6.10 4.00
CA ILE A 92 7.66 6.70 2.67
C ILE A 92 7.19 5.64 1.67
N PRO A 93 5.96 5.73 1.14
CA PRO A 93 5.50 4.84 0.10
C PRO A 93 6.24 5.14 -1.20
N THR A 94 6.76 4.10 -1.85
CA THR A 94 7.47 4.17 -3.13
C THR A 94 6.70 3.29 -4.14
N PRO A 95 5.69 3.83 -4.83
CA PRO A 95 4.96 3.09 -5.84
C PRO A 95 5.86 2.75 -7.02
N LEU A 96 5.82 1.48 -7.46
CA LEU A 96 6.53 1.02 -8.64
C LEU A 96 5.54 0.56 -9.71
N TYR A 97 5.98 0.68 -10.96
CA TYR A 97 5.17 0.28 -12.10
C TYR A 97 5.07 -1.25 -12.15
N GLN A 98 3.85 -1.77 -12.11
CA GLN A 98 3.60 -3.21 -12.02
C GLN A 98 4.04 -3.99 -13.27
N ASP A 99 4.00 -3.34 -14.46
CA ASP A 99 4.37 -3.98 -15.72
C ASP A 99 5.87 -3.94 -15.99
N ALA A 100 6.66 -3.33 -15.09
CA ALA A 100 8.11 -3.39 -15.14
C ALA A 100 8.60 -4.84 -15.00
N VAL A 101 9.64 -5.20 -15.72
CA VAL A 101 10.31 -6.49 -15.53
C VAL A 101 11.14 -6.46 -14.24
N ALA A 102 11.44 -7.65 -13.69
CA ALA A 102 12.13 -7.75 -12.40
C ALA A 102 13.43 -6.92 -12.35
N GLN A 103 14.25 -6.97 -13.40
CA GLN A 103 15.53 -6.27 -13.49
C GLN A 103 15.38 -4.73 -13.41
N GLU A 104 14.30 -4.17 -13.95
CA GLU A 104 14.02 -2.73 -13.88
C GLU A 104 13.66 -2.28 -12.47
N MET A 105 13.17 -3.20 -11.62
CA MET A 105 12.80 -2.91 -10.23
C MET A 105 14.03 -2.81 -9.31
N ILE A 106 15.19 -3.35 -9.69
CA ILE A 106 16.41 -3.37 -8.86
C ILE A 106 16.81 -1.93 -8.49
N PHE A 107 16.93 -1.06 -9.51
CA PHE A 107 17.39 0.31 -9.27
C PHE A 107 16.49 1.10 -8.29
N PRO A 108 15.18 1.25 -8.53
CA PRO A 108 14.34 2.03 -7.62
C PRO A 108 14.27 1.44 -6.21
N ILE A 109 14.22 0.10 -6.06
CA ILE A 109 14.18 -0.57 -4.75
C ILE A 109 15.48 -0.33 -3.98
N SER A 110 16.63 -0.48 -4.65
CA SER A 110 17.95 -0.28 -4.03
C SER A 110 18.20 1.19 -3.74
N HIS A 111 17.84 2.08 -4.66
CA HIS A 111 18.03 3.53 -4.53
C HIS A 111 17.31 4.12 -3.31
N CYS A 112 16.05 3.71 -3.10
CA CYS A 112 15.30 4.13 -1.91
C CYS A 112 15.61 3.29 -0.66
N SER A 113 16.45 2.26 -0.76
CA SER A 113 16.77 1.37 0.37
C SER A 113 15.52 0.74 1.00
N ALA A 114 14.57 0.31 0.17
CA ALA A 114 13.29 -0.22 0.65
C ALA A 114 13.49 -1.45 1.54
N LYS A 115 12.82 -1.46 2.69
CA LYS A 115 12.89 -2.57 3.66
C LYS A 115 11.78 -3.59 3.46
N MET A 116 10.68 -3.18 2.84
CA MET A 116 9.48 -3.98 2.67
C MET A 116 8.83 -3.67 1.33
N ALA A 117 8.12 -4.65 0.78
CA ALA A 117 7.23 -4.45 -0.36
C ALA A 117 5.80 -4.91 -0.01
N ILE A 118 4.81 -4.16 -0.47
CA ILE A 118 3.41 -4.56 -0.49
C ILE A 118 3.04 -4.76 -1.96
N VAL A 119 2.63 -5.97 -2.32
CA VAL A 119 2.40 -6.35 -3.70
C VAL A 119 1.01 -6.94 -3.92
N GLU A 120 0.49 -6.86 -5.13
CA GLU A 120 -0.89 -7.28 -5.40
C GLU A 120 -1.04 -8.81 -5.40
N ASN A 121 -0.19 -9.53 -6.14
CA ASN A 121 -0.40 -10.95 -6.46
C ASN A 121 0.90 -11.72 -6.64
N GLN A 122 0.76 -12.99 -7.03
CA GLN A 122 1.88 -13.91 -7.27
C GLN A 122 2.89 -13.36 -8.29
N GLU A 123 2.46 -12.77 -9.39
CA GLU A 123 3.35 -12.23 -10.43
C GLU A 123 4.36 -11.24 -9.84
N GLN A 124 3.89 -10.33 -8.99
CA GLN A 124 4.76 -9.34 -8.36
C GLN A 124 5.66 -9.97 -7.30
N VAL A 125 5.18 -10.99 -6.58
CA VAL A 125 6.02 -11.77 -5.65
C VAL A 125 7.16 -12.46 -6.40
N ASP A 126 6.86 -13.11 -7.53
CA ASP A 126 7.84 -13.84 -8.34
C ASP A 126 8.94 -12.90 -8.86
N LYS A 127 8.57 -11.71 -9.37
CA LYS A 127 9.54 -10.69 -9.80
C LYS A 127 10.50 -10.30 -8.67
N LEU A 128 10.00 -10.09 -7.44
CA LEU A 128 10.86 -9.74 -6.31
C LEU A 128 11.72 -10.90 -5.83
N ILE A 129 11.24 -12.14 -5.91
CA ILE A 129 12.03 -13.33 -5.59
C ILE A 129 13.17 -13.51 -6.60
N GLU A 130 12.91 -13.29 -7.89
CA GLU A 130 13.92 -13.38 -8.96
C GLU A 130 15.13 -12.49 -8.67
N ILE A 131 14.89 -11.26 -8.22
CA ILE A 131 15.94 -10.27 -7.96
C ILE A 131 16.37 -10.20 -6.48
N LYS A 132 15.94 -11.13 -5.64
CA LYS A 132 16.19 -11.10 -4.17
C LYS A 132 17.65 -10.84 -3.79
N LYS A 133 18.60 -11.35 -4.57
CA LYS A 133 20.04 -11.19 -4.32
C LYS A 133 20.51 -9.75 -4.53
N ASP A 134 19.85 -9.01 -5.43
CA ASP A 134 20.22 -7.66 -5.85
C ASP A 134 19.55 -6.59 -4.97
N ILE A 135 18.55 -6.99 -4.15
CA ILE A 135 17.80 -6.11 -3.23
C ILE A 135 17.89 -6.59 -1.77
N PRO A 136 19.10 -6.73 -1.19
CA PRO A 136 19.31 -7.42 0.09
C PRO A 136 18.68 -6.73 1.30
N LEU A 137 18.32 -5.44 1.20
CA LEU A 137 17.66 -4.70 2.26
C LEU A 137 16.15 -4.99 2.36
N LEU A 138 15.52 -5.48 1.29
CA LEU A 138 14.12 -5.85 1.28
C LEU A 138 13.94 -7.19 2.00
N LYS A 139 13.37 -7.13 3.22
CA LYS A 139 13.26 -8.28 4.12
C LYS A 139 11.91 -8.98 4.05
N ASN A 140 10.84 -8.23 3.82
CA ASN A 140 9.48 -8.74 3.88
C ASN A 140 8.70 -8.36 2.63
N ILE A 141 7.87 -9.28 2.16
CA ILE A 141 6.90 -9.06 1.09
C ILE A 141 5.51 -9.36 1.67
N ILE A 142 4.63 -8.37 1.66
CA ILE A 142 3.21 -8.53 1.96
C ILE A 142 2.48 -8.63 0.62
N TYR A 143 1.64 -9.62 0.45
CA TYR A 143 0.82 -9.78 -0.75
C TYR A 143 -0.67 -9.71 -0.40
N LEU A 144 -1.48 -9.21 -1.34
CA LEU A 144 -2.92 -9.04 -1.15
C LEU A 144 -3.69 -10.28 -1.60
N ASP A 145 -3.33 -10.85 -2.75
CA ASP A 145 -3.96 -12.03 -3.30
C ASP A 145 -3.09 -13.28 -3.06
N PRO A 146 -3.56 -14.24 -2.23
CA PRO A 146 -2.79 -15.45 -1.92
C PRO A 146 -2.86 -16.53 -3.00
N ARG A 147 -3.61 -16.32 -4.09
CA ARG A 147 -3.74 -17.31 -5.17
C ARG A 147 -2.37 -17.59 -5.79
N GLY A 148 -2.06 -18.88 -5.98
CA GLY A 148 -0.78 -19.32 -6.50
C GLY A 148 0.37 -19.42 -5.49
N LEU A 149 0.24 -18.82 -4.30
CA LEU A 149 1.34 -18.72 -3.32
C LEU A 149 1.37 -19.85 -2.27
N ARG A 150 0.48 -20.85 -2.36
CA ARG A 150 0.35 -21.93 -1.35
C ARG A 150 1.63 -22.74 -1.12
N ASN A 151 2.45 -22.91 -2.17
CA ASN A 151 3.65 -23.75 -2.15
C ASN A 151 4.93 -22.94 -1.90
N TYR A 152 4.83 -21.64 -1.68
CA TYR A 152 5.98 -20.81 -1.37
C TYR A 152 6.43 -21.05 0.06
N LYS A 153 7.74 -21.30 0.24
CA LYS A 153 8.28 -21.46 1.59
C LYS A 153 8.13 -20.14 2.35
N LYS A 154 7.47 -20.19 3.48
CA LYS A 154 7.52 -19.10 4.46
C LYS A 154 8.91 -19.11 5.07
N ASN A 155 9.78 -18.22 4.64
CA ASN A 155 11.09 -18.01 5.29
C ASN A 155 10.94 -16.95 6.34
#